data_12bdf67f308f4b6744baeeb0feafd69b
#
_entry.id   12bdf67f308f4b6744baeeb0feafd69b
#
_cell.length_a   1.000
_cell.length_b   1.000
_cell.length_c   1.000
_cell.angle_alpha   90.00
_cell.angle_beta   90.00
_cell.angle_gamma   90.00
#
_symmetry.space_group_name_H-M   'P 1'
#
loop_
_entity.id
_entity.type
_entity.pdbx_description
1 polymer ?
#
loop_
_entity_poly.entity_id
_entity_poly.type
_entity_poly.pdbx_seq_one_letter_code
_entity_poly.pdbx_strand_id
1 'polypeptide(L)'
;MAVINPEDSDDSQSTTLESRPESHLRRNASTASCPVTKQEHDGHRWCECDRLDDDAAAAVVLATGRSADGGGLQRLALRRTATRADSVVARIRSRGVPTFTHPLAHQKTTTDQLVDFDGPADPYHPLNWSTHKKVSTTLLYGLVTMTATWASSSYSAGTAEVAREFGVGRQVAVLGSSLFLLGFGLGPLVWAPLSEVYGRRIAVLTPMSVAICFSFGSAVAKDLQTLMLTRFFGAFFASAPVTNTGGVLGDLFTPDYRGIAMAGYAMAVVGGPTLGPIVSAAVVEVPYLGWRWTQYLTGILQAVVLLTALVFIDESYPPRLLVVKACRLRLETGNWALHAKFEEWDVSVAELARKFLVRPPQLLGTPICLLVALYASFCYGILYMQLGAIPYIFGELRGWPAFRSELPFLAILLGSVTGAVINVLNQLQYNRAYRANGRRAVPERRLPPMMLGSVLFASSLFLTGWTAEPATGCHWVVPVVGLYLAGTGFNTIFQAALNYLVDTFQAYAASAVAANTFLRSCFAAAFPLVVGPLYHTVGVGPGQSIFGGFACALVPVPFVFYVFGRRIRAASKWSKGSVYDD
;
A
#
# COMPACT_ATOMS: atom_id res chain seq x y z
N MET A 1 -38.82 11.31 -48.74
CA MET A 1 -38.56 10.60 -50.00
C MET A 1 -37.99 9.26 -49.56
N ALA A 2 -38.84 8.35 -49.52
CA ALA A 2 -39.07 7.14 -50.29
C ALA A 2 -38.06 6.07 -49.89
N VAL A 3 -38.43 5.07 -49.06
CA VAL A 3 -39.21 3.85 -49.36
C VAL A 3 -38.35 2.87 -50.23
N ILE A 4 -37.99 1.70 -49.74
CA ILE A 4 -38.71 0.42 -49.88
C ILE A 4 -37.90 -0.70 -49.18
N ASN A 5 -38.52 -1.48 -48.32
CA ASN A 5 -38.41 -2.91 -48.05
C ASN A 5 -39.25 -3.64 -49.17
N PRO A 6 -39.37 -4.91 -49.31
CA PRO A 6 -39.26 -6.04 -48.37
C PRO A 6 -38.90 -7.44 -48.97
N GLU A 7 -39.08 -8.49 -48.15
CA GLU A 7 -39.62 -9.85 -48.39
C GLU A 7 -38.67 -10.85 -49.06
N ASP A 8 -38.67 -12.08 -48.80
CA ASP A 8 -39.34 -13.13 -48.02
C ASP A 8 -38.76 -14.51 -48.46
N SER A 9 -38.85 -15.41 -47.69
CA SER A 9 -39.42 -16.80 -47.71
C SER A 9 -38.44 -17.88 -47.35
N ASP A 10 -38.67 -18.54 -46.24
CA ASP A 10 -39.40 -19.84 -46.04
C ASP A 10 -38.75 -21.07 -46.70
N ASP A 11 -38.47 -22.06 -45.93
CA ASP A 11 -39.12 -23.35 -45.71
C ASP A 11 -38.16 -24.36 -45.02
N SER A 12 -38.43 -24.78 -43.83
CA SER A 12 -39.17 -25.95 -43.29
C SER A 12 -38.62 -27.35 -43.64
N GLN A 13 -38.76 -28.15 -42.58
CA GLN A 13 -38.93 -29.62 -42.41
C GLN A 13 -37.71 -30.33 -41.82
N SER A 14 -37.75 -30.76 -40.61
CA SER A 14 -38.53 -31.78 -39.89
C SER A 14 -37.97 -33.20 -39.95
N THR A 15 -38.01 -33.82 -38.77
CA THR A 15 -38.16 -35.26 -38.43
C THR A 15 -36.87 -36.10 -38.46
N THR A 16 -36.58 -37.02 -37.60
CA THR A 16 -37.20 -37.78 -36.50
C THR A 16 -36.11 -38.66 -35.88
N LEU A 17 -36.18 -38.85 -34.56
CA LEU A 17 -36.12 -40.08 -33.76
C LEU A 17 -35.38 -41.32 -34.32
N GLU A 18 -34.43 -41.87 -33.51
CA GLU A 18 -34.60 -43.20 -32.90
C GLU A 18 -33.33 -43.70 -32.16
N SER A 19 -33.59 -44.03 -30.93
CA SER A 19 -33.36 -45.24 -30.14
C SER A 19 -31.92 -45.76 -29.88
N ARG A 20 -31.76 -45.98 -28.57
CA ARG A 20 -30.76 -46.85 -27.89
C ARG A 20 -30.84 -48.32 -28.42
N PRO A 21 -29.79 -49.15 -28.18
CA PRO A 21 -29.74 -49.83 -26.90
C PRO A 21 -28.37 -50.10 -26.26
N GLU A 22 -28.44 -50.47 -24.99
CA GLU A 22 -27.42 -51.01 -24.11
C GLU A 22 -26.76 -52.29 -24.62
N SER A 23 -25.51 -52.53 -24.18
CA SER A 23 -25.13 -53.80 -23.55
C SER A 23 -23.61 -53.90 -23.22
N HIS A 24 -23.35 -54.20 -21.97
CA HIS A 24 -22.51 -55.26 -21.39
C HIS A 24 -20.99 -55.32 -21.55
N LEU A 25 -20.34 -55.17 -20.39
CA LEU A 25 -19.44 -56.12 -19.71
C LEU A 25 -18.00 -56.33 -20.20
N ARG A 26 -17.18 -56.21 -19.21
CA ARG A 26 -16.04 -57.01 -18.70
C ARG A 26 -14.67 -56.36 -18.70
N ARG A 27 -14.24 -56.23 -17.43
CA ARG A 27 -12.89 -56.47 -16.87
C ARG A 27 -11.83 -56.94 -17.87
N ASN A 28 -10.68 -56.25 -17.86
CA ASN A 28 -9.42 -56.96 -17.65
C ASN A 28 -8.36 -55.98 -17.13
N ALA A 29 -7.78 -56.38 -16.01
CA ALA A 29 -6.54 -55.82 -15.49
C ALA A 29 -5.40 -56.34 -16.36
N SER A 30 -4.55 -55.46 -16.85
CA SER A 30 -3.21 -55.84 -17.32
C SER A 30 -2.22 -54.76 -16.92
N THR A 31 -1.35 -55.17 -16.05
CA THR A 31 -0.08 -54.55 -15.71
C THR A 31 0.72 -54.29 -17.00
N ALA A 32 1.03 -53.03 -17.25
CA ALA A 32 2.04 -52.67 -18.25
C ALA A 32 3.17 -51.89 -17.55
N SER A 33 4.28 -52.57 -17.39
CA SER A 33 5.59 -52.07 -17.05
C SER A 33 6.07 -51.07 -18.09
N CYS A 34 6.46 -49.88 -17.64
CA CYS A 34 7.12 -48.88 -18.47
C CYS A 34 8.63 -49.17 -18.52
N PRO A 35 9.26 -49.15 -19.69
CA PRO A 35 10.69 -49.34 -19.81
C PRO A 35 11.45 -48.04 -19.49
N VAL A 36 12.42 -48.18 -18.62
CA VAL A 36 13.43 -47.15 -18.29
C VAL A 36 14.40 -47.06 -19.49
N THR A 37 14.38 -45.96 -20.21
CA THR A 37 15.50 -45.53 -21.05
C THR A 37 16.15 -44.30 -20.40
N LYS A 38 17.38 -44.53 -19.95
CA LYS A 38 18.31 -43.46 -19.55
C LYS A 38 18.69 -42.66 -20.78
N GLN A 39 18.45 -41.38 -20.79
CA GLN A 39 19.24 -40.41 -21.53
C GLN A 39 19.54 -39.23 -20.62
N GLU A 40 20.81 -39.11 -20.26
CA GLU A 40 21.41 -37.92 -19.66
C GLU A 40 21.38 -36.79 -20.67
N HIS A 41 20.77 -35.67 -20.30
CA HIS A 41 21.19 -34.33 -20.75
C HIS A 41 20.82 -33.28 -19.73
N ASP A 42 21.76 -32.37 -19.53
CA ASP A 42 21.87 -31.29 -18.55
C ASP A 42 20.63 -30.40 -18.34
N GLY A 43 20.45 -29.99 -17.10
CA GLY A 43 19.74 -28.77 -16.78
C GLY A 43 18.39 -28.89 -16.06
N HIS A 44 18.20 -29.83 -15.15
CA HIS A 44 17.00 -29.86 -14.29
C HIS A 44 17.12 -28.94 -13.06
N ARG A 45 16.47 -27.78 -13.11
CA ARG A 45 16.06 -27.09 -11.89
C ARG A 45 14.86 -27.82 -11.31
N TRP A 46 15.09 -28.49 -10.19
CA TRP A 46 14.06 -29.18 -9.43
C TRP A 46 13.01 -28.19 -8.90
N CYS A 47 11.76 -28.56 -9.00
CA CYS A 47 10.66 -27.86 -8.34
C CYS A 47 10.85 -27.98 -6.82
N GLU A 48 10.75 -26.91 -6.08
CA GLU A 48 10.93 -26.85 -4.61
C GLU A 48 9.88 -27.69 -3.84
N CYS A 49 8.93 -28.29 -4.55
CA CYS A 49 7.98 -29.29 -4.05
C CYS A 49 8.68 -30.60 -3.63
N ASP A 50 9.81 -30.98 -4.27
CA ASP A 50 10.53 -32.23 -3.93
C ASP A 50 11.24 -32.18 -2.59
N ARG A 51 11.53 -30.98 -2.06
CA ARG A 51 12.12 -30.83 -0.71
C ARG A 51 11.13 -30.95 0.44
N LEU A 52 9.83 -30.90 0.16
CA LEU A 52 8.80 -31.07 1.18
C LEU A 52 8.49 -32.55 1.47
N ASP A 53 8.81 -33.46 0.54
CA ASP A 53 8.53 -34.89 0.69
C ASP A 53 9.48 -35.59 1.67
N ASP A 54 10.76 -35.21 1.70
CA ASP A 54 11.72 -35.82 2.61
C ASP A 54 11.44 -35.49 4.09
N ASP A 55 10.97 -34.25 4.36
CA ASP A 55 10.62 -33.83 5.73
C ASP A 55 9.24 -34.38 6.17
N ALA A 56 8.31 -34.61 5.24
CA ALA A 56 7.01 -35.21 5.54
C ALA A 56 7.13 -36.73 5.72
N ALA A 57 7.96 -37.40 4.92
CA ALA A 57 8.27 -38.82 5.09
C ALA A 57 9.00 -39.09 6.40
N ALA A 58 9.96 -38.26 6.80
CA ALA A 58 10.63 -38.33 8.09
C ALA A 58 9.67 -38.14 9.29
N ALA A 59 8.68 -37.27 9.16
CA ALA A 59 7.66 -37.03 10.17
C ALA A 59 6.69 -38.22 10.32
N VAL A 60 6.35 -38.90 9.22
CA VAL A 60 5.50 -40.10 9.24
C VAL A 60 6.24 -41.33 9.79
N VAL A 61 7.51 -41.49 9.44
CA VAL A 61 8.35 -42.61 9.99
C VAL A 61 8.59 -42.45 11.48
N LEU A 62 8.70 -41.21 11.99
CA LEU A 62 8.81 -40.95 13.43
C LEU A 62 7.47 -41.14 14.20
N ALA A 63 6.33 -41.10 13.51
CA ALA A 63 5.02 -41.31 14.13
C ALA A 63 4.60 -42.78 14.22
N THR A 64 5.20 -43.69 13.44
CA THR A 64 4.85 -45.13 13.40
C THR A 64 5.76 -46.06 14.19
N GLY A 65 6.83 -45.53 14.78
CA GLY A 65 7.76 -46.29 15.66
C GLY A 65 7.11 -46.69 17.00
N ARG A 66 6.35 -47.78 17.01
CA ARG A 66 5.96 -48.48 18.24
C ARG A 66 7.17 -49.18 18.84
N SER A 67 7.59 -48.74 20.01
CA SER A 67 8.22 -49.64 20.96
C SER A 67 7.76 -49.29 22.39
N ALA A 68 7.22 -50.27 23.06
CA ALA A 68 6.86 -50.24 24.45
C ALA A 68 8.14 -50.09 25.30
N ASP A 69 8.16 -49.10 26.21
CA ASP A 69 8.47 -49.30 27.61
C ASP A 69 8.62 -47.96 28.38
N GLY A 70 8.17 -48.01 29.57
CA GLY A 70 8.15 -47.16 30.74
C GLY A 70 8.94 -45.82 30.72
N GLY A 71 8.22 -44.69 30.73
CA GLY A 71 8.80 -43.37 30.93
C GLY A 71 7.82 -42.22 30.60
N GLY A 72 6.54 -42.42 30.90
CA GLY A 72 5.44 -41.63 30.33
C GLY A 72 5.30 -40.17 30.77
N LEU A 73 5.91 -39.69 31.84
CA LEU A 73 5.63 -38.34 32.37
C LEU A 73 6.69 -37.29 32.03
N GLN A 74 7.94 -37.69 31.87
CA GLN A 74 9.00 -36.74 31.47
C GLN A 74 9.00 -36.42 29.96
N ARG A 75 8.51 -37.34 29.11
CA ARG A 75 8.36 -37.13 27.66
C ARG A 75 7.18 -36.24 27.29
N LEU A 76 6.15 -36.15 28.13
CA LEU A 76 4.98 -35.25 27.88
C LEU A 76 5.29 -33.78 28.13
N ALA A 77 6.18 -33.46 29.07
CA ALA A 77 6.63 -32.10 29.33
C ALA A 77 7.58 -31.58 28.24
N LEU A 78 8.51 -32.43 27.76
CA LEU A 78 9.37 -32.11 26.61
C LEU A 78 8.61 -32.05 25.29
N ARG A 79 7.54 -32.84 25.10
CA ARG A 79 6.67 -32.76 23.94
C ARG A 79 5.85 -31.46 23.89
N ARG A 80 5.44 -30.89 25.05
CA ARG A 80 4.70 -29.60 25.09
C ARG A 80 5.57 -28.38 24.80
N THR A 81 6.85 -28.42 25.13
CA THR A 81 7.78 -27.32 24.80
C THR A 81 8.29 -27.41 23.36
N ALA A 82 8.58 -28.63 22.87
CA ALA A 82 8.95 -28.87 21.48
C ALA A 82 7.81 -28.47 20.52
N THR A 83 6.56 -28.83 20.80
CA THR A 83 5.41 -28.49 19.93
C THR A 83 5.14 -26.99 19.79
N ARG A 84 5.61 -26.14 20.72
CA ARG A 84 5.46 -24.69 20.59
C ARG A 84 6.60 -24.07 19.74
N ALA A 85 7.83 -24.53 19.92
CA ALA A 85 8.96 -24.14 19.09
C ALA A 85 8.82 -24.72 17.66
N ASP A 86 8.45 -26.00 17.55
CA ASP A 86 8.22 -26.66 16.25
C ASP A 86 7.02 -26.09 15.52
N SER A 87 5.96 -25.64 16.21
CA SER A 87 4.84 -24.95 15.57
C SER A 87 5.22 -23.56 15.05
N VAL A 88 6.16 -22.87 15.69
CA VAL A 88 6.71 -21.59 15.20
C VAL A 88 7.66 -21.84 14.04
N VAL A 89 8.56 -22.82 14.14
CA VAL A 89 9.48 -23.19 13.05
C VAL A 89 8.73 -23.79 11.87
N ALA A 90 7.74 -24.66 12.09
CA ALA A 90 6.85 -25.17 11.05
C ALA A 90 5.99 -24.06 10.44
N ARG A 91 5.56 -23.08 11.24
CA ARG A 91 4.85 -21.89 10.76
C ARG A 91 5.77 -20.97 9.94
N ILE A 92 7.05 -20.87 10.28
CA ILE A 92 8.07 -20.15 9.49
C ILE A 92 8.41 -20.94 8.22
N ARG A 93 8.55 -22.27 8.28
CA ARG A 93 8.80 -23.14 7.12
C ARG A 93 7.60 -23.28 6.18
N SER A 94 6.39 -23.46 6.69
CA SER A 94 5.16 -23.52 5.87
C SER A 94 4.79 -22.19 5.22
N ARG A 95 5.47 -21.10 5.62
CA ARG A 95 5.39 -19.77 4.99
C ARG A 95 6.43 -19.57 3.90
N GLY A 96 7.23 -20.61 3.60
CA GLY A 96 8.13 -20.64 2.45
C GLY A 96 7.33 -20.36 1.18
N VAL A 97 7.74 -19.31 0.47
CA VAL A 97 7.09 -18.88 -0.77
C VAL A 97 7.53 -19.83 -1.85
N PRO A 98 6.61 -20.46 -2.58
CA PRO A 98 6.98 -21.18 -3.79
C PRO A 98 7.60 -20.18 -4.77
N THR A 99 8.88 -20.36 -5.05
CA THR A 99 9.57 -19.64 -6.12
C THR A 99 9.11 -20.18 -7.47
N PHE A 100 8.74 -19.27 -8.35
CA PHE A 100 8.51 -19.41 -9.79
C PHE A 100 8.19 -20.82 -10.29
N THR A 101 6.93 -21.11 -10.48
CA THR A 101 6.51 -22.05 -11.49
C THR A 101 6.44 -21.31 -12.82
N HIS A 102 7.15 -21.80 -13.86
CA HIS A 102 6.91 -21.35 -15.24
C HIS A 102 5.41 -21.47 -15.53
N PRO A 103 4.82 -20.47 -16.21
CA PRO A 103 3.46 -20.61 -16.69
C PRO A 103 3.42 -21.85 -17.61
N LEU A 104 2.42 -22.71 -17.41
CA LEU A 104 2.15 -23.82 -18.32
C LEU A 104 1.62 -23.23 -19.64
N ALA A 105 2.53 -22.68 -20.46
CA ALA A 105 2.20 -22.17 -21.76
C ALA A 105 1.63 -23.31 -22.60
N HIS A 106 0.39 -23.16 -23.07
CA HIS A 106 -0.25 -23.95 -24.13
C HIS A 106 -0.96 -25.27 -23.79
N GLN A 107 -1.28 -25.63 -22.57
CA GLN A 107 -2.31 -26.66 -22.37
C GLN A 107 -3.71 -26.04 -22.40
N LYS A 108 -4.53 -26.42 -23.39
CA LYS A 108 -5.98 -26.17 -23.36
C LYS A 108 -6.56 -26.92 -22.17
N THR A 109 -6.89 -26.16 -21.13
CA THR A 109 -7.40 -26.71 -19.88
C THR A 109 -8.85 -27.12 -20.02
N THR A 110 -9.15 -28.33 -19.61
CA THR A 110 -10.51 -28.71 -19.27
C THR A 110 -10.87 -28.09 -17.93
N THR A 111 -12.09 -27.60 -17.76
CA THR A 111 -12.60 -26.93 -16.54
C THR A 111 -12.40 -27.76 -15.26
N ASP A 112 -12.24 -29.07 -15.37
CA ASP A 112 -12.06 -30.01 -14.24
C ASP A 112 -10.66 -29.99 -13.62
N GLN A 113 -9.66 -29.32 -14.24
CA GLN A 113 -8.28 -29.23 -13.75
C GLN A 113 -7.96 -27.88 -13.09
N LEU A 114 -8.90 -26.91 -13.16
CA LEU A 114 -8.73 -25.59 -12.59
C LEU A 114 -9.05 -25.61 -11.09
N VAL A 115 -8.07 -25.24 -10.26
CA VAL A 115 -8.26 -25.12 -8.80
C VAL A 115 -8.81 -23.76 -8.48
N ASP A 116 -9.96 -23.74 -7.81
CA ASP A 116 -10.61 -22.54 -7.28
C ASP A 116 -10.88 -22.70 -5.77
N PHE A 117 -11.46 -21.70 -5.15
CA PHE A 117 -11.92 -21.78 -3.76
C PHE A 117 -13.12 -22.71 -3.62
N ASP A 118 -13.18 -23.47 -2.50
CA ASP A 118 -14.23 -24.46 -2.23
C ASP A 118 -15.57 -23.81 -1.82
N GLY A 119 -15.91 -22.69 -2.48
CA GLY A 119 -17.13 -21.94 -2.25
C GLY A 119 -16.94 -20.67 -1.40
N PRO A 120 -18.06 -19.98 -1.08
CA PRO A 120 -18.00 -18.67 -0.41
C PRO A 120 -17.40 -18.70 1.01
N ALA A 121 -17.42 -19.85 1.66
CA ALA A 121 -16.95 -20.04 3.05
C ALA A 121 -15.55 -20.68 3.15
N ASP A 122 -14.81 -20.81 2.04
CA ASP A 122 -13.47 -21.41 2.04
C ASP A 122 -12.53 -20.68 3.02
N PRO A 123 -11.94 -21.38 4.01
CA PRO A 123 -11.03 -20.77 4.99
C PRO A 123 -9.72 -20.24 4.37
N TYR A 124 -9.34 -20.70 3.17
CA TYR A 124 -8.20 -20.16 2.44
C TYR A 124 -8.46 -18.76 1.87
N HIS A 125 -9.74 -18.42 1.67
CA HIS A 125 -10.07 -17.09 1.12
C HIS A 125 -9.86 -16.00 2.18
N PRO A 126 -9.08 -14.93 1.92
CA PRO A 126 -8.77 -13.89 2.89
C PRO A 126 -9.99 -13.16 3.45
N LEU A 127 -11.06 -13.04 2.64
CA LEU A 127 -12.34 -12.47 3.09
C LEU A 127 -13.01 -13.28 4.21
N ASN A 128 -12.65 -14.55 4.41
CA ASN A 128 -13.21 -15.42 5.44
C ASN A 128 -12.31 -15.53 6.68
N TRP A 129 -11.18 -14.83 6.72
CA TRP A 129 -10.31 -14.82 7.92
C TRP A 129 -11.07 -14.27 9.13
N SER A 130 -10.74 -14.78 10.31
CA SER A 130 -11.32 -14.28 11.56
C SER A 130 -11.05 -12.77 11.72
N THR A 131 -11.97 -12.07 12.36
CA THR A 131 -11.87 -10.61 12.59
C THR A 131 -10.57 -10.24 13.30
N HIS A 132 -10.15 -11.03 14.30
CA HIS A 132 -8.87 -10.83 15.00
C HIS A 132 -7.68 -10.91 14.04
N LYS A 133 -7.64 -11.91 13.15
CA LYS A 133 -6.58 -12.05 12.15
C LYS A 133 -6.57 -10.87 11.16
N LYS A 134 -7.73 -10.42 10.69
CA LYS A 134 -7.83 -9.26 9.81
C LYS A 134 -7.34 -7.98 10.48
N VAL A 135 -7.79 -7.72 11.71
CA VAL A 135 -7.39 -6.52 12.46
C VAL A 135 -5.89 -6.55 12.78
N SER A 136 -5.36 -7.67 13.28
CA SER A 136 -3.92 -7.79 13.57
C SER A 136 -3.05 -7.64 12.32
N THR A 137 -3.46 -8.23 11.20
CA THR A 137 -2.76 -8.05 9.91
C THR A 137 -2.80 -6.58 9.47
N THR A 138 -3.97 -5.93 9.56
CA THR A 138 -4.12 -4.50 9.21
C THR A 138 -3.25 -3.61 10.09
N LEU A 139 -3.22 -3.85 11.41
CA LEU A 139 -2.37 -3.10 12.33
C LEU A 139 -0.88 -3.28 12.03
N LEU A 140 -0.44 -4.51 11.72
CA LEU A 140 0.95 -4.77 11.38
C LEU A 140 1.36 -4.10 10.07
N TYR A 141 0.54 -4.18 9.01
CA TYR A 141 0.79 -3.43 7.78
C TYR A 141 0.76 -1.92 8.02
N GLY A 142 -0.11 -1.44 8.89
CA GLY A 142 -0.14 -0.05 9.35
C GLY A 142 1.15 0.36 10.05
N LEU A 143 1.66 -0.46 10.99
CA LEU A 143 2.92 -0.20 11.68
C LEU A 143 4.13 -0.23 10.74
N VAL A 144 4.21 -1.20 9.83
CA VAL A 144 5.27 -1.24 8.80
C VAL A 144 5.23 0.03 7.95
N THR A 145 4.03 0.46 7.54
CA THR A 145 3.85 1.71 6.78
C THR A 145 4.22 2.94 7.59
N MET A 146 3.82 2.99 8.87
CA MET A 146 4.14 4.10 9.77
C MET A 146 5.65 4.25 9.94
N THR A 147 6.40 3.15 10.12
CA THR A 147 7.86 3.21 10.25
C THR A 147 8.56 3.63 8.96
N ALA A 148 8.00 3.26 7.79
CA ALA A 148 8.49 3.69 6.49
C ALA A 148 8.28 5.21 6.29
N THR A 149 7.10 5.74 6.65
CA THR A 149 6.81 7.18 6.58
C THR A 149 7.50 7.98 7.68
N TRP A 150 7.74 7.39 8.86
CA TRP A 150 8.58 7.96 9.92
C TRP A 150 9.99 8.27 9.42
N ALA A 151 10.62 7.35 8.68
CA ALA A 151 11.96 7.54 8.11
C ALA A 151 12.07 8.78 7.20
N SER A 152 10.95 9.23 6.60
CA SER A 152 10.93 10.43 5.75
C SER A 152 11.15 11.71 6.53
N SER A 153 10.64 11.77 7.75
CA SER A 153 10.61 13.00 8.56
C SER A 153 11.61 13.01 9.73
N SER A 154 12.05 11.83 10.20
CA SER A 154 12.98 11.72 11.33
C SER A 154 14.32 12.42 11.10
N TYR A 155 14.69 12.70 9.88
CA TYR A 155 15.89 13.41 9.51
C TYR A 155 15.78 14.93 9.68
N SER A 156 14.55 15.50 9.65
CA SER A 156 14.35 16.96 9.60
C SER A 156 14.96 17.71 10.78
N ALA A 157 14.81 17.17 12.00
CA ALA A 157 15.35 17.80 13.21
C ALA A 157 16.89 17.87 13.23
N GLY A 158 17.57 16.93 12.56
CA GLY A 158 19.03 16.85 12.49
C GLY A 158 19.67 17.66 11.37
N THR A 159 18.89 18.33 10.50
CA THR A 159 19.44 19.00 9.29
C THR A 159 20.45 20.08 9.59
N ALA A 160 20.30 20.83 10.70
CA ALA A 160 21.25 21.85 11.10
C ALA A 160 22.61 21.27 11.55
N GLU A 161 22.60 20.11 12.21
CA GLU A 161 23.82 19.40 12.61
C GLU A 161 24.54 18.80 11.41
N VAL A 162 23.77 18.18 10.48
CA VAL A 162 24.29 17.66 9.21
C VAL A 162 24.96 18.77 8.40
N ALA A 163 24.34 19.96 8.30
CA ALA A 163 24.93 21.10 7.60
C ALA A 163 26.25 21.53 8.22
N ARG A 164 26.35 21.57 9.57
CA ARG A 164 27.57 21.91 10.28
C ARG A 164 28.67 20.86 10.12
N GLU A 165 28.32 19.58 10.25
CA GLU A 165 29.29 18.48 10.21
C GLU A 165 29.93 18.33 8.83
N PHE A 166 29.13 18.42 7.76
CA PHE A 166 29.66 18.30 6.38
C PHE A 166 30.07 19.64 5.76
N GLY A 167 30.00 20.77 6.49
CA GLY A 167 30.41 22.09 6.00
C GLY A 167 29.58 22.59 4.80
N VAL A 168 28.27 22.24 4.74
CA VAL A 168 27.39 22.59 3.61
C VAL A 168 26.28 23.53 4.04
N GLY A 169 25.69 24.24 3.08
CA GLY A 169 24.54 25.10 3.34
C GLY A 169 23.30 24.29 3.81
N ARG A 170 22.45 24.92 4.66
CA ARG A 170 21.22 24.31 5.19
C ARG A 170 20.32 23.74 4.06
N GLN A 171 20.23 24.42 2.92
CA GLN A 171 19.47 23.97 1.75
C GLN A 171 19.95 22.63 1.19
N VAL A 172 21.29 22.43 1.15
CA VAL A 172 21.88 21.17 0.71
C VAL A 172 21.59 20.05 1.72
N ALA A 173 21.61 20.34 3.02
CA ALA A 173 21.22 19.35 4.03
C ALA A 173 19.73 18.95 3.90
N VAL A 174 18.81 19.90 3.65
CA VAL A 174 17.38 19.63 3.42
C VAL A 174 17.15 18.76 2.19
N LEU A 175 18.04 18.78 1.19
CA LEU A 175 17.97 17.91 0.01
C LEU A 175 17.92 16.42 0.37
N GLY A 176 18.50 16.02 1.52
CA GLY A 176 18.37 14.65 2.03
C GLY A 176 16.93 14.21 2.31
N SER A 177 16.06 15.12 2.76
CA SER A 177 14.63 14.88 2.90
C SER A 177 13.92 14.83 1.54
N SER A 178 14.28 15.74 0.63
CA SER A 178 13.69 15.80 -0.71
C SER A 178 14.03 14.59 -1.56
N LEU A 179 15.29 14.12 -1.53
CA LEU A 179 15.71 12.90 -2.22
C LEU A 179 15.01 11.66 -1.66
N PHE A 180 14.79 11.62 -0.33
CA PHE A 180 13.99 10.56 0.27
C PHE A 180 12.59 10.53 -0.35
N LEU A 181 11.92 11.67 -0.46
CA LEU A 181 10.56 11.74 -1.01
C LEU A 181 10.50 11.42 -2.51
N LEU A 182 11.54 11.77 -3.28
CA LEU A 182 11.65 11.34 -4.68
C LEU A 182 11.83 9.82 -4.80
N GLY A 183 12.72 9.21 -4.01
CA GLY A 183 12.86 7.75 -3.95
C GLY A 183 11.56 7.06 -3.58
N PHE A 184 10.85 7.63 -2.60
CA PHE A 184 9.54 7.15 -2.15
C PHE A 184 8.45 7.25 -3.23
N GLY A 185 8.55 8.20 -4.15
CA GLY A 185 7.65 8.36 -5.30
C GLY A 185 7.93 7.40 -6.45
N LEU A 186 9.20 7.04 -6.64
CA LEU A 186 9.61 6.13 -7.73
C LEU A 186 9.41 4.65 -7.36
N GLY A 187 9.55 4.30 -6.08
CA GLY A 187 9.43 2.91 -5.62
C GLY A 187 8.12 2.22 -6.01
N PRO A 188 6.95 2.87 -5.88
CA PRO A 188 5.65 2.31 -6.29
C PRO A 188 5.59 1.78 -7.72
N LEU A 189 6.34 2.37 -8.64
CA LEU A 189 6.39 1.93 -10.04
C LEU A 189 6.98 0.52 -10.19
N VAL A 190 7.80 0.09 -9.22
CA VAL A 190 8.41 -1.23 -9.17
C VAL A 190 7.68 -2.16 -8.22
N TRP A 191 7.37 -1.70 -7.00
CA TRP A 191 6.82 -2.55 -5.95
C TRP A 191 5.34 -2.91 -6.14
N ALA A 192 4.56 -2.06 -6.84
CA ALA A 192 3.16 -2.39 -7.14
C ALA A 192 3.06 -3.57 -8.13
N PRO A 193 3.73 -3.56 -9.30
CA PRO A 193 3.76 -4.71 -10.19
C PRO A 193 4.27 -5.99 -9.52
N LEU A 194 5.38 -5.89 -8.77
CA LEU A 194 5.97 -7.02 -8.07
C LEU A 194 4.98 -7.66 -7.07
N SER A 195 4.14 -6.86 -6.42
CA SER A 195 3.13 -7.39 -5.49
C SER A 195 2.00 -8.16 -6.17
N GLU A 196 1.71 -7.86 -7.43
CA GLU A 196 0.73 -8.61 -8.22
C GLU A 196 1.31 -9.93 -8.76
N VAL A 197 2.64 -10.01 -8.93
CA VAL A 197 3.31 -11.22 -9.43
C VAL A 197 3.71 -12.15 -8.28
N TYR A 198 4.38 -11.60 -7.26
CA TYR A 198 4.99 -12.40 -6.18
C TYR A 198 4.11 -12.54 -4.93
N GLY A 199 3.00 -11.81 -4.87
CA GLY A 199 2.14 -11.73 -3.69
C GLY A 199 2.48 -10.55 -2.79
N ARG A 200 1.56 -10.24 -1.87
CA ARG A 200 1.63 -9.03 -1.02
C ARG A 200 2.74 -9.12 0.02
N ARG A 201 2.88 -10.26 0.66
CA ARG A 201 3.81 -10.46 1.77
C ARG A 201 5.27 -10.23 1.34
N ILE A 202 5.72 -10.90 0.27
CA ILE A 202 7.10 -10.77 -0.22
C ILE A 202 7.37 -9.37 -0.71
N ALA A 203 6.47 -8.81 -1.52
CA ALA A 203 6.62 -7.49 -2.10
C ALA A 203 6.64 -6.35 -1.06
N VAL A 204 6.34 -6.63 0.21
CA VAL A 204 6.44 -5.67 1.32
C VAL A 204 7.64 -5.98 2.22
N LEU A 205 7.78 -7.23 2.67
CA LEU A 205 8.79 -7.56 3.69
C LEU A 205 10.22 -7.55 3.14
N THR A 206 10.44 -8.05 1.91
CA THR A 206 11.77 -8.06 1.29
C THR A 206 12.34 -6.65 1.06
N PRO A 207 11.60 -5.72 0.40
CA PRO A 207 12.09 -4.35 0.26
C PRO A 207 12.31 -3.66 1.61
N MET A 208 11.44 -3.91 2.59
CA MET A 208 11.59 -3.31 3.91
C MET A 208 12.87 -3.77 4.61
N SER A 209 13.29 -5.05 4.42
CA SER A 209 14.57 -5.54 4.93
C SER A 209 15.77 -4.76 4.35
N VAL A 210 15.72 -4.48 3.05
CA VAL A 210 16.75 -3.68 2.37
C VAL A 210 16.71 -2.21 2.83
N ALA A 211 15.53 -1.63 3.03
CA ALA A 211 15.37 -0.27 3.54
C ALA A 211 16.02 -0.09 4.92
N ILE A 212 15.93 -1.09 5.80
CA ILE A 212 16.58 -1.09 7.12
C ILE A 212 18.11 -0.99 6.97
N CYS A 213 18.71 -1.76 6.05
CA CYS A 213 20.14 -1.68 5.78
C CYS A 213 20.54 -0.26 5.34
N PHE A 214 19.75 0.39 4.50
CA PHE A 214 19.99 1.79 4.09
C PHE A 214 19.77 2.79 5.25
N SER A 215 18.84 2.53 6.16
CA SER A 215 18.66 3.37 7.36
C SER A 215 19.91 3.35 8.24
N PHE A 216 20.48 2.17 8.50
CA PHE A 216 21.74 2.04 9.20
C PHE A 216 22.92 2.61 8.38
N GLY A 217 22.91 2.42 7.06
CA GLY A 217 23.90 3.05 6.16
C GLY A 217 23.89 4.57 6.24
N SER A 218 22.71 5.20 6.36
CA SER A 218 22.57 6.63 6.57
C SER A 218 23.15 7.08 7.93
N ALA A 219 22.98 6.26 8.98
CA ALA A 219 23.48 6.56 10.32
C ALA A 219 25.02 6.54 10.40
N VAL A 220 25.70 5.68 9.63
CA VAL A 220 27.17 5.56 9.60
C VAL A 220 27.82 6.36 8.48
N ALA A 221 27.08 7.15 7.70
CA ALA A 221 27.60 7.92 6.59
C ALA A 221 28.71 8.89 7.05
N LYS A 222 29.86 8.86 6.35
CA LYS A 222 31.02 9.70 6.62
C LYS A 222 31.12 10.91 5.68
N ASP A 223 30.39 10.85 4.58
CA ASP A 223 30.32 11.89 3.55
C ASP A 223 28.88 12.17 3.15
N LEU A 224 28.65 13.35 2.63
CA LEU A 224 27.33 13.82 2.21
C LEU A 224 26.77 12.97 1.07
N GLN A 225 27.61 12.51 0.14
CA GLN A 225 27.17 11.73 -1.02
C GLN A 225 26.58 10.38 -0.57
N THR A 226 27.26 9.67 0.32
CA THR A 226 26.77 8.42 0.91
C THR A 226 25.44 8.65 1.64
N LEU A 227 25.34 9.74 2.42
CA LEU A 227 24.10 10.09 3.10
C LEU A 227 22.95 10.31 2.12
N MET A 228 23.16 11.07 1.05
CA MET A 228 22.14 11.37 0.06
C MET A 228 21.69 10.12 -0.70
N LEU A 229 22.64 9.27 -1.12
CA LEU A 229 22.36 8.02 -1.83
C LEU A 229 21.62 7.01 -0.94
N THR A 230 22.07 6.82 0.30
CA THR A 230 21.41 5.91 1.23
C THR A 230 20.00 6.35 1.59
N ARG A 231 19.76 7.67 1.71
CA ARG A 231 18.42 8.22 1.90
C ARG A 231 17.52 7.98 0.68
N PHE A 232 18.01 8.20 -0.54
CA PHE A 232 17.23 7.97 -1.76
C PHE A 232 16.84 6.48 -1.93
N PHE A 233 17.85 5.58 -1.90
CA PHE A 233 17.59 4.16 -2.05
C PHE A 233 16.83 3.57 -0.86
N GLY A 234 17.12 4.01 0.37
CA GLY A 234 16.36 3.64 1.54
C GLY A 234 14.86 3.93 1.38
N ALA A 235 14.52 5.11 0.87
CA ALA A 235 13.15 5.50 0.58
C ALA A 235 12.50 4.72 -0.56
N PHE A 236 13.26 4.44 -1.64
CA PHE A 236 12.81 3.64 -2.76
C PHE A 236 12.32 2.26 -2.29
N PHE A 237 13.08 1.61 -1.42
CA PHE A 237 12.69 0.33 -0.83
C PHE A 237 11.60 0.48 0.25
N ALA A 238 11.66 1.51 1.10
CA ALA A 238 10.68 1.76 2.14
C ALA A 238 9.27 2.15 1.62
N SER A 239 9.14 2.51 0.35
CA SER A 239 7.84 2.85 -0.26
C SER A 239 6.92 1.65 -0.49
N ALA A 240 7.47 0.42 -0.49
CA ALA A 240 6.73 -0.81 -0.77
C ALA A 240 5.50 -1.03 0.12
N PRO A 241 5.55 -0.88 1.47
CA PRO A 241 4.38 -1.04 2.31
C PRO A 241 3.27 -0.02 2.01
N VAL A 242 3.62 1.25 1.77
CA VAL A 242 2.62 2.30 1.46
C VAL A 242 1.85 1.99 0.19
N THR A 243 2.53 1.46 -0.81
CA THR A 243 1.93 1.13 -2.09
C THR A 243 1.00 -0.09 -1.99
N ASN A 244 1.45 -1.11 -1.29
CA ASN A 244 0.82 -2.43 -1.34
C ASN A 244 -0.27 -2.63 -0.28
N THR A 245 -0.23 -1.90 0.85
CA THR A 245 -1.20 -2.08 1.94
C THR A 245 -2.63 -1.78 1.50
N GLY A 246 -2.84 -0.81 0.61
CA GLY A 246 -4.18 -0.56 0.03
C GLY A 246 -4.76 -1.79 -0.69
N GLY A 247 -3.91 -2.53 -1.41
CA GLY A 247 -4.28 -3.81 -2.04
C GLY A 247 -4.59 -4.89 -1.01
N VAL A 248 -3.76 -5.02 0.03
CA VAL A 248 -3.99 -5.96 1.15
C VAL A 248 -5.34 -5.72 1.82
N LEU A 249 -5.68 -4.45 2.10
CA LEU A 249 -6.98 -4.11 2.68
C LEU A 249 -8.15 -4.42 1.73
N GLY A 250 -7.92 -4.30 0.42
CA GLY A 250 -8.86 -4.73 -0.61
C GLY A 250 -9.09 -6.24 -0.63
N ASP A 251 -8.04 -7.02 -0.35
CA ASP A 251 -8.07 -8.49 -0.30
C ASP A 251 -8.74 -9.01 0.99
N LEU A 252 -8.64 -8.26 2.12
CA LEU A 252 -9.12 -8.67 3.45
C LEU A 252 -10.55 -8.23 3.75
N PHE A 253 -11.00 -7.09 3.22
CA PHE A 253 -12.28 -6.47 3.59
C PHE A 253 -13.22 -6.32 2.40
N THR A 254 -14.49 -6.61 2.66
CA THR A 254 -15.57 -6.32 1.71
C THR A 254 -15.71 -4.80 1.51
N PRO A 255 -16.30 -4.35 0.39
CA PRO A 255 -16.50 -2.91 0.11
C PRO A 255 -17.19 -2.13 1.23
N ASP A 256 -18.07 -2.76 2.00
CA ASP A 256 -18.78 -2.16 3.14
C ASP A 256 -17.84 -1.74 4.28
N TYR A 257 -16.81 -2.54 4.58
CA TYR A 257 -15.87 -2.31 5.69
C TYR A 257 -14.52 -1.76 5.25
N ARG A 258 -14.19 -1.87 3.96
CA ARG A 258 -12.92 -1.44 3.38
C ARG A 258 -12.63 0.04 3.65
N GLY A 259 -13.65 0.90 3.59
CA GLY A 259 -13.49 2.33 3.84
C GLY A 259 -13.05 2.64 5.27
N ILE A 260 -13.53 1.89 6.26
CA ILE A 260 -13.14 2.04 7.67
C ILE A 260 -11.69 1.57 7.86
N ALA A 261 -11.32 0.42 7.28
CA ALA A 261 -9.95 -0.09 7.33
C ALA A 261 -8.95 0.87 6.66
N MET A 262 -9.34 1.46 5.53
CA MET A 262 -8.54 2.48 4.84
C MET A 262 -8.39 3.77 5.66
N ALA A 263 -9.41 4.17 6.43
CA ALA A 263 -9.30 5.32 7.34
C ALA A 263 -8.28 5.06 8.45
N GLY A 264 -8.32 3.87 9.06
CA GLY A 264 -7.31 3.46 10.05
C GLY A 264 -5.89 3.41 9.47
N TYR A 265 -5.75 2.90 8.26
CA TYR A 265 -4.47 2.87 7.55
C TYR A 265 -3.92 4.28 7.25
N ALA A 266 -4.78 5.20 6.82
CA ALA A 266 -4.38 6.58 6.57
C ALA A 266 -3.79 7.27 7.80
N MET A 267 -4.27 6.92 9.00
CA MET A 267 -3.69 7.41 10.27
C MET A 267 -2.24 6.94 10.45
N ALA A 268 -1.92 5.71 10.03
CA ALA A 268 -0.54 5.21 10.06
C ALA A 268 0.36 5.98 9.07
N VAL A 269 -0.16 6.31 7.88
CA VAL A 269 0.57 7.11 6.87
C VAL A 269 0.89 8.52 7.37
N VAL A 270 -0.04 9.15 8.09
CA VAL A 270 0.14 10.52 8.65
C VAL A 270 0.94 10.49 9.95
N GLY A 271 0.77 9.45 10.76
CA GLY A 271 1.44 9.31 12.06
C GLY A 271 2.96 9.32 11.95
N GLY A 272 3.53 8.70 10.91
CA GLY A 272 4.97 8.71 10.68
C GLY A 272 5.55 10.12 10.55
N PRO A 273 5.11 10.91 9.55
CA PRO A 273 5.62 12.27 9.35
C PRO A 273 5.38 13.23 10.51
N THR A 274 4.36 13.00 11.34
CA THR A 274 4.05 13.88 12.46
C THR A 274 4.77 13.53 13.76
N LEU A 275 4.97 12.23 14.03
CA LEU A 275 5.68 11.78 15.24
C LEU A 275 7.20 11.75 15.05
N GLY A 276 7.68 11.54 13.80
CA GLY A 276 9.10 11.49 13.49
C GLY A 276 9.88 12.71 13.97
N PRO A 277 9.49 13.93 13.61
CA PRO A 277 10.18 15.15 14.02
C PRO A 277 10.25 15.34 15.53
N ILE A 278 9.15 15.07 16.24
CA ILE A 278 9.06 15.24 17.70
C ILE A 278 10.08 14.35 18.42
N VAL A 279 10.12 13.06 18.09
CA VAL A 279 11.07 12.13 18.72
C VAL A 279 12.50 12.41 18.26
N SER A 280 12.69 12.77 17.00
CA SER A 280 14.02 13.11 16.49
C SER A 280 14.58 14.38 17.12
N ALA A 281 13.75 15.40 17.37
CA ALA A 281 14.15 16.60 18.08
C ALA A 281 14.56 16.30 19.53
N ALA A 282 13.81 15.43 20.22
CA ALA A 282 14.18 14.97 21.56
C ALA A 282 15.53 14.25 21.58
N VAL A 283 15.86 13.49 20.53
CA VAL A 283 17.14 12.80 20.41
C VAL A 283 18.28 13.78 20.12
N VAL A 284 18.07 14.74 19.20
CA VAL A 284 19.07 15.75 18.81
C VAL A 284 19.36 16.74 19.94
N GLU A 285 18.37 17.00 20.82
CA GLU A 285 18.58 17.89 21.99
C GLU A 285 19.56 17.30 23.01
N VAL A 286 19.79 15.99 22.98
CA VAL A 286 20.75 15.30 23.87
C VAL A 286 22.16 15.39 23.28
N PRO A 287 23.11 16.13 23.89
CA PRO A 287 24.37 16.53 23.25
C PRO A 287 25.28 15.38 22.77
N TYR A 288 25.16 14.18 23.38
CA TYR A 288 26.01 13.01 23.05
C TYR A 288 25.36 12.07 22.03
N LEU A 289 24.11 12.27 21.63
CA LEU A 289 23.43 11.42 20.66
C LEU A 289 23.56 11.95 19.22
N GLY A 290 23.21 13.23 19.02
CA GLY A 290 23.30 13.89 17.71
C GLY A 290 22.35 13.32 16.64
N TRP A 291 22.43 13.85 15.43
CA TRP A 291 21.54 13.51 14.32
C TRP A 291 21.64 12.04 13.88
N ARG A 292 22.80 11.39 14.05
CA ARG A 292 23.00 9.99 13.64
C ARG A 292 22.08 9.04 14.39
N TRP A 293 21.81 9.32 15.66
CA TRP A 293 20.90 8.49 16.46
C TRP A 293 19.46 8.56 15.98
N THR A 294 19.05 9.61 15.27
CA THR A 294 17.72 9.66 14.65
C THR A 294 17.58 8.56 13.58
N GLN A 295 18.66 8.26 12.85
CA GLN A 295 18.71 7.22 11.83
C GLN A 295 18.87 5.81 12.46
N TYR A 296 19.70 5.67 13.50
CA TYR A 296 19.79 4.41 14.26
C TYR A 296 18.44 4.03 14.87
N LEU A 297 17.76 4.95 15.52
CA LEU A 297 16.45 4.73 16.12
C LEU A 297 15.43 4.33 15.04
N THR A 298 15.46 4.99 13.89
CA THR A 298 14.61 4.65 12.74
C THR A 298 14.87 3.21 12.27
N GLY A 299 16.14 2.83 12.08
CA GLY A 299 16.52 1.48 11.67
C GLY A 299 16.13 0.41 12.69
N ILE A 300 16.31 0.68 13.99
CA ILE A 300 15.91 -0.22 15.08
C ILE A 300 14.38 -0.40 15.10
N LEU A 301 13.63 0.70 15.04
CA LEU A 301 12.16 0.67 15.01
C LEU A 301 11.64 -0.13 13.81
N GLN A 302 12.20 0.11 12.62
CA GLN A 302 11.89 -0.64 11.41
C GLN A 302 12.22 -2.13 11.55
N ALA A 303 13.38 -2.47 12.14
CA ALA A 303 13.79 -3.84 12.35
C ALA A 303 12.86 -4.60 13.31
N VAL A 304 12.48 -3.99 14.45
CA VAL A 304 11.56 -4.59 15.41
C VAL A 304 10.20 -4.85 14.78
N VAL A 305 9.66 -3.87 14.05
CA VAL A 305 8.37 -4.01 13.38
C VAL A 305 8.45 -5.04 12.25
N LEU A 306 9.55 -5.08 11.48
CA LEU A 306 9.76 -6.09 10.44
C LEU A 306 9.84 -7.50 11.01
N LEU A 307 10.60 -7.73 12.10
CA LEU A 307 10.69 -9.03 12.77
C LEU A 307 9.30 -9.50 13.24
N THR A 308 8.52 -8.58 13.83
CA THR A 308 7.15 -8.89 14.22
C THR A 308 6.28 -9.22 12.99
N ALA A 309 6.42 -8.45 11.92
CA ALA A 309 5.68 -8.66 10.67
C ALA A 309 6.05 -10.01 10.00
N LEU A 310 7.32 -10.41 10.00
CA LEU A 310 7.78 -11.70 9.49
C LEU A 310 7.11 -12.89 10.19
N VAL A 311 6.84 -12.75 11.49
CA VAL A 311 6.21 -13.81 12.30
C VAL A 311 4.69 -13.88 12.13
N PHE A 312 4.02 -12.72 11.99
CA PHE A 312 2.56 -12.68 12.09
C PHE A 312 1.82 -12.37 10.77
N ILE A 313 2.51 -11.83 9.76
CA ILE A 313 1.88 -11.53 8.48
C ILE A 313 1.87 -12.78 7.60
N ASP A 314 0.66 -13.20 7.21
CA ASP A 314 0.44 -14.23 6.20
C ASP A 314 0.20 -13.60 4.81
N GLU A 315 0.34 -14.42 3.74
CA GLU A 315 -0.01 -13.97 2.38
C GLU A 315 -1.51 -13.74 2.28
N SER A 316 -1.90 -12.62 1.68
CA SER A 316 -3.31 -12.22 1.53
C SER A 316 -3.78 -12.14 0.08
N TYR A 317 -2.89 -12.34 -0.89
CA TYR A 317 -3.23 -12.24 -2.31
C TYR A 317 -3.95 -13.50 -2.81
N PRO A 318 -5.27 -13.43 -3.13
CA PRO A 318 -6.07 -14.61 -3.46
C PRO A 318 -5.50 -15.44 -4.61
N PRO A 319 -5.01 -14.86 -5.75
CA PRO A 319 -4.43 -15.66 -6.82
C PRO A 319 -3.21 -16.47 -6.38
N ARG A 320 -2.36 -15.90 -5.51
CA ARG A 320 -1.18 -16.60 -4.99
C ARG A 320 -1.56 -17.72 -4.03
N LEU A 321 -2.59 -17.53 -3.22
CA LEU A 321 -3.11 -18.57 -2.32
C LEU A 321 -3.67 -19.77 -3.12
N LEU A 322 -4.31 -19.52 -4.27
CA LEU A 322 -4.76 -20.58 -5.16
C LEU A 322 -3.60 -21.38 -5.78
N VAL A 323 -2.48 -20.72 -6.13
CA VAL A 323 -1.26 -21.40 -6.58
C VAL A 323 -0.72 -22.32 -5.48
N VAL A 324 -0.66 -21.86 -4.22
CA VAL A 324 -0.24 -22.68 -3.09
C VAL A 324 -1.20 -23.85 -2.86
N LYS A 325 -2.52 -23.60 -2.96
CA LYS A 325 -3.56 -24.65 -2.86
C LYS A 325 -3.41 -25.69 -3.98
N ALA A 326 -3.18 -25.25 -5.22
CA ALA A 326 -2.97 -26.15 -6.37
C ALA A 326 -1.70 -27.00 -6.19
N CYS A 327 -0.60 -26.40 -5.75
CA CYS A 327 0.64 -27.13 -5.48
C CYS A 327 0.42 -28.21 -4.40
N ARG A 328 -0.29 -27.88 -3.32
CA ARG A 328 -0.61 -28.85 -2.26
C ARG A 328 -1.49 -30.00 -2.77
N LEU A 329 -2.53 -29.67 -3.55
CA LEU A 329 -3.41 -30.69 -4.14
C LEU A 329 -2.67 -31.60 -5.11
N ARG A 330 -1.70 -31.08 -5.89
CA ARG A 330 -0.82 -31.90 -6.74
C ARG A 330 -0.06 -32.96 -5.93
N LEU A 331 0.50 -32.54 -4.79
CA LEU A 331 1.25 -33.44 -3.89
C LEU A 331 0.33 -34.46 -3.21
N GLU A 332 -0.87 -34.07 -2.79
CA GLU A 332 -1.82 -34.94 -2.09
C GLU A 332 -2.49 -35.94 -3.05
N THR A 333 -2.79 -35.55 -4.29
CA THR A 333 -3.53 -36.36 -5.27
C THR A 333 -2.67 -37.05 -6.31
N GLY A 334 -1.40 -36.65 -6.46
CA GLY A 334 -0.52 -37.08 -7.56
C GLY A 334 -0.95 -36.57 -8.95
N ASN A 335 -1.97 -35.71 -9.02
CA ASN A 335 -2.47 -35.16 -10.28
C ASN A 335 -1.78 -33.83 -10.62
N TRP A 336 -0.74 -33.86 -11.43
CA TRP A 336 0.04 -32.69 -11.83
C TRP A 336 -0.66 -31.76 -12.83
N ALA A 337 -1.82 -32.14 -13.35
CA ALA A 337 -2.61 -31.31 -14.26
C ALA A 337 -3.41 -30.22 -13.51
N LEU A 338 -3.58 -30.37 -12.18
CA LEU A 338 -4.25 -29.37 -11.35
C LEU A 338 -3.43 -28.08 -11.31
N HIS A 339 -4.03 -26.94 -11.63
CA HIS A 339 -3.37 -25.64 -11.62
C HIS A 339 -4.33 -24.52 -11.27
N ALA A 340 -3.79 -23.38 -10.81
CA ALA A 340 -4.56 -22.18 -10.58
C ALA A 340 -4.59 -21.32 -11.86
N LYS A 341 -5.67 -20.59 -12.10
CA LYS A 341 -5.80 -19.66 -13.24
C LYS A 341 -4.64 -18.65 -13.33
N PHE A 342 -4.04 -18.32 -12.22
CA PHE A 342 -2.88 -17.42 -12.16
C PHE A 342 -1.61 -18.04 -12.77
N GLU A 343 -1.49 -19.37 -12.82
CA GLU A 343 -0.36 -20.07 -13.43
C GLU A 343 -0.43 -20.08 -14.97
N GLU A 344 -1.62 -19.85 -15.53
CA GLU A 344 -1.81 -19.68 -16.98
C GLU A 344 -1.40 -18.28 -17.46
N TRP A 345 -1.22 -17.34 -16.53
CA TRP A 345 -0.88 -15.97 -16.88
C TRP A 345 0.61 -15.84 -17.21
N ASP A 346 0.87 -15.64 -18.49
CA ASP A 346 2.22 -15.32 -18.97
C ASP A 346 2.54 -13.85 -18.65
N VAL A 347 3.37 -13.67 -17.61
CA VAL A 347 3.75 -12.34 -17.10
C VAL A 347 4.71 -11.68 -18.10
N SER A 348 4.17 -10.96 -19.08
CA SER A 348 4.99 -10.14 -19.97
C SER A 348 5.46 -8.87 -19.24
N VAL A 349 6.79 -8.67 -19.20
CA VAL A 349 7.40 -7.43 -18.68
C VAL A 349 6.86 -6.21 -19.41
N ALA A 350 6.59 -6.31 -20.71
CA ALA A 350 6.01 -5.24 -21.52
C ALA A 350 4.59 -4.87 -21.08
N GLU A 351 3.77 -5.85 -20.71
CA GLU A 351 2.42 -5.60 -20.20
C GLU A 351 2.45 -4.92 -18.84
N LEU A 352 3.32 -5.37 -17.92
CA LEU A 352 3.54 -4.74 -16.62
C LEU A 352 4.04 -3.30 -16.78
N ALA A 353 5.04 -3.09 -17.63
CA ALA A 353 5.55 -1.75 -17.93
C ALA A 353 4.44 -0.85 -18.52
N ARG A 354 3.64 -1.35 -19.45
CA ARG A 354 2.50 -0.61 -19.99
C ARG A 354 1.47 -0.25 -18.91
N LYS A 355 1.15 -1.17 -18.02
CA LYS A 355 0.17 -0.98 -16.95
C LYS A 355 0.65 0.02 -15.87
N PHE A 356 1.92 -0.03 -15.48
CA PHE A 356 2.44 0.71 -14.33
C PHE A 356 3.32 1.92 -14.70
N LEU A 357 3.90 1.98 -15.90
CA LEU A 357 4.72 3.10 -16.35
C LEU A 357 4.00 3.98 -17.39
N VAL A 358 3.30 3.37 -18.37
CA VAL A 358 2.69 4.13 -19.47
C VAL A 358 1.28 4.61 -19.14
N ARG A 359 0.45 3.79 -18.50
CA ARG A 359 -0.94 4.17 -18.17
C ARG A 359 -1.05 5.32 -17.15
N PRO A 360 -0.24 5.41 -16.08
CA PRO A 360 -0.35 6.50 -15.11
C PRO A 360 -0.21 7.90 -15.74
N PRO A 361 0.82 8.21 -16.57
CA PRO A 361 0.89 9.48 -17.28
C PRO A 361 -0.30 9.75 -18.20
N GLN A 362 -0.81 8.71 -18.89
CA GLN A 362 -1.99 8.85 -19.76
C GLN A 362 -3.25 9.21 -18.96
N LEU A 363 -3.40 8.66 -17.75
CA LEU A 363 -4.51 8.99 -16.85
C LEU A 363 -4.39 10.40 -16.29
N LEU A 364 -3.17 10.89 -16.00
CA LEU A 364 -2.95 12.30 -15.64
C LEU A 364 -3.39 13.26 -16.73
N GLY A 365 -3.40 12.85 -18.00
CA GLY A 365 -3.99 13.64 -19.10
C GLY A 365 -5.51 13.82 -19.02
N THR A 366 -6.20 13.11 -18.09
CA THR A 366 -7.64 13.29 -17.89
C THR A 366 -7.92 14.38 -16.86
N PRO A 367 -8.88 15.32 -17.10
CA PRO A 367 -9.13 16.44 -16.18
C PRO A 367 -9.43 16.00 -14.74
N ILE A 368 -10.19 14.92 -14.57
CA ILE A 368 -10.53 14.40 -13.24
C ILE A 368 -9.28 13.91 -12.51
N CYS A 369 -8.48 13.05 -13.15
CA CYS A 369 -7.27 12.51 -12.52
C CYS A 369 -6.27 13.63 -12.22
N LEU A 370 -6.04 14.53 -13.17
CA LEU A 370 -5.11 15.65 -13.01
C LEU A 370 -5.50 16.57 -11.85
N LEU A 371 -6.73 17.08 -11.82
CA LEU A 371 -7.15 18.06 -10.81
C LEU A 371 -7.22 17.44 -9.41
N VAL A 372 -7.72 16.21 -9.29
CA VAL A 372 -7.76 15.51 -8.00
C VAL A 372 -6.35 15.16 -7.53
N ALA A 373 -5.49 14.66 -8.42
CA ALA A 373 -4.09 14.35 -8.10
C ALA A 373 -3.30 15.62 -7.77
N LEU A 374 -3.49 16.70 -8.49
CA LEU A 374 -2.86 18.00 -8.22
C LEU A 374 -3.26 18.52 -6.84
N TYR A 375 -4.55 18.46 -6.50
CA TYR A 375 -5.02 18.89 -5.18
C TYR A 375 -4.45 18.04 -4.05
N ALA A 376 -4.54 16.72 -4.16
CA ALA A 376 -3.98 15.81 -3.16
C ALA A 376 -2.46 16.00 -3.02
N SER A 377 -1.75 16.24 -4.14
CA SER A 377 -0.31 16.48 -4.16
C SER A 377 0.08 17.79 -3.51
N PHE A 378 -0.68 18.85 -3.76
CA PHE A 378 -0.49 20.15 -3.13
C PHE A 378 -0.64 20.05 -1.61
N CYS A 379 -1.74 19.43 -1.12
CA CYS A 379 -1.94 19.24 0.31
C CYS A 379 -0.84 18.41 0.96
N TYR A 380 -0.36 17.37 0.26
CA TYR A 380 0.73 16.53 0.73
C TYR A 380 2.07 17.28 0.75
N GLY A 381 2.33 18.11 -0.26
CA GLY A 381 3.48 19.01 -0.29
C GLY A 381 3.50 19.98 0.90
N ILE A 382 2.35 20.58 1.24
CA ILE A 382 2.20 21.44 2.42
C ILE A 382 2.47 20.68 3.71
N LEU A 383 2.04 19.41 3.84
CA LEU A 383 2.35 18.60 5.03
C LEU A 383 3.86 18.46 5.23
N TYR A 384 4.61 18.19 4.15
CA TYR A 384 6.07 18.08 4.23
C TYR A 384 6.76 19.44 4.34
N MET A 385 6.16 20.51 3.82
CA MET A 385 6.63 21.88 4.06
C MET A 385 6.65 22.23 5.55
N GLN A 386 5.70 21.69 6.33
CA GLN A 386 5.65 21.93 7.77
C GLN A 386 6.88 21.40 8.52
N LEU A 387 7.64 20.43 7.95
CA LEU A 387 8.89 19.97 8.55
C LEU A 387 9.96 21.09 8.68
N GLY A 388 9.90 22.09 7.81
CA GLY A 388 10.74 23.28 7.92
C GLY A 388 10.02 24.47 8.54
N ALA A 389 8.70 24.60 8.31
CA ALA A 389 7.89 25.72 8.77
C ALA A 389 7.69 25.73 10.29
N ILE A 390 7.38 24.60 10.90
CA ILE A 390 7.09 24.51 12.34
C ILE A 390 8.33 24.85 13.19
N PRO A 391 9.51 24.23 12.99
CA PRO A 391 10.70 24.62 13.74
C PRO A 391 11.13 26.07 13.47
N TYR A 392 10.89 26.62 12.28
CA TYR A 392 11.12 28.03 11.99
C TYR A 392 10.20 28.94 12.83
N ILE A 393 8.88 28.67 12.82
CA ILE A 393 7.89 29.51 13.52
C ILE A 393 8.06 29.42 15.06
N PHE A 394 8.17 28.23 15.61
CA PHE A 394 8.20 28.04 17.06
C PHE A 394 9.63 28.08 17.63
N GLY A 395 10.64 27.60 16.89
CA GLY A 395 12.04 27.62 17.31
C GLY A 395 12.71 28.95 17.02
N GLU A 396 12.79 29.39 15.75
CA GLU A 396 13.56 30.58 15.37
C GLU A 396 12.81 31.89 15.75
N LEU A 397 11.50 32.01 15.41
CA LEU A 397 10.75 33.25 15.68
C LEU A 397 10.27 33.38 17.14
N ARG A 398 9.81 32.30 17.76
CA ARG A 398 9.28 32.31 19.13
C ARG A 398 10.29 31.87 20.19
N GLY A 399 11.49 31.43 19.81
CA GLY A 399 12.60 31.09 20.71
C GLY A 399 12.35 29.84 21.57
N TRP A 400 11.52 28.88 21.10
CA TRP A 400 11.30 27.65 21.84
C TRP A 400 12.49 26.67 21.71
N PRO A 401 12.80 25.87 22.75
CA PRO A 401 13.77 24.77 22.64
C PRO A 401 13.40 23.80 21.52
N ALA A 402 14.39 23.11 20.97
CA ALA A 402 14.23 22.23 19.79
C ALA A 402 13.09 21.22 19.96
N PHE A 403 13.05 20.49 21.06
CA PHE A 403 11.97 19.53 21.33
C PHE A 403 10.59 20.18 21.41
N ARG A 404 10.47 21.29 22.14
CA ARG A 404 9.19 22.00 22.31
C ARG A 404 8.69 22.59 20.99
N SER A 405 9.60 23.03 20.12
CA SER A 405 9.24 23.62 18.82
C SER A 405 8.61 22.61 17.85
N GLU A 406 8.80 21.31 18.06
CA GLU A 406 8.21 20.25 17.26
C GLU A 406 6.88 19.70 17.82
N LEU A 407 6.54 20.02 19.08
CA LEU A 407 5.26 19.58 19.68
C LEU A 407 4.00 20.01 18.90
N PRO A 408 3.97 21.16 18.20
CA PRO A 408 2.83 21.54 17.36
C PRO A 408 2.46 20.53 16.26
N PHE A 409 3.36 19.59 15.87
CA PHE A 409 3.00 18.46 15.01
C PHE A 409 1.89 17.57 15.59
N LEU A 410 1.74 17.53 16.93
CA LEU A 410 0.61 16.85 17.58
C LEU A 410 -0.74 17.45 17.18
N ALA A 411 -0.79 18.75 16.93
CA ALA A 411 -2.02 19.39 16.47
C ALA A 411 -2.42 18.90 15.07
N ILE A 412 -1.44 18.71 14.16
CA ILE A 412 -1.68 18.11 12.84
C ILE A 412 -2.19 16.67 13.00
N LEU A 413 -1.59 15.90 13.89
CA LEU A 413 -2.01 14.52 14.16
C LEU A 413 -3.45 14.48 14.71
N LEU A 414 -3.78 15.29 15.71
CA LEU A 414 -5.13 15.39 16.28
C LEU A 414 -6.16 15.85 15.24
N GLY A 415 -5.79 16.84 14.42
CA GLY A 415 -6.61 17.28 13.30
C GLY A 415 -6.85 16.14 12.29
N SER A 416 -5.82 15.36 12.00
CA SER A 416 -5.95 14.20 11.10
C SER A 416 -6.85 13.11 11.69
N VAL A 417 -6.84 12.89 13.01
CA VAL A 417 -7.80 11.99 13.70
C VAL A 417 -9.23 12.48 13.48
N THR A 418 -9.47 13.79 13.69
CA THR A 418 -10.78 14.39 13.43
C THR A 418 -11.21 14.23 11.97
N GLY A 419 -10.30 14.46 11.02
CA GLY A 419 -10.54 14.22 9.59
C GLY A 419 -10.86 12.76 9.27
N ALA A 420 -10.20 11.80 9.94
CA ALA A 420 -10.51 10.38 9.78
C ALA A 420 -11.91 10.04 10.30
N VAL A 421 -12.33 10.61 11.44
CA VAL A 421 -13.70 10.45 11.95
C VAL A 421 -14.73 10.98 10.95
N ILE A 422 -14.51 12.17 10.38
CA ILE A 422 -15.38 12.75 9.34
C ILE A 422 -15.48 11.82 8.13
N ASN A 423 -14.35 11.25 7.68
CA ASN A 423 -14.33 10.30 6.57
C ASN A 423 -15.09 9.00 6.89
N VAL A 424 -14.98 8.48 8.11
CA VAL A 424 -15.74 7.30 8.57
C VAL A 424 -17.23 7.59 8.61
N LEU A 425 -17.65 8.74 9.12
CA LEU A 425 -19.06 9.15 9.12
C LEU A 425 -19.61 9.26 7.69
N ASN A 426 -18.85 9.87 6.79
CA ASN A 426 -19.23 9.92 5.37
C ASN A 426 -19.28 8.51 4.73
N GLN A 427 -18.39 7.58 5.12
CA GLN A 427 -18.43 6.20 4.64
C GLN A 427 -19.73 5.50 5.02
N LEU A 428 -20.27 5.74 6.21
CA LEU A 428 -21.56 5.19 6.62
C LEU A 428 -22.71 5.72 5.74
N GLN A 429 -22.67 7.01 5.39
CA GLN A 429 -23.65 7.60 4.45
C GLN A 429 -23.48 7.06 3.03
N TYR A 430 -22.22 6.93 2.57
CA TYR A 430 -21.89 6.34 1.28
C TYR A 430 -22.42 4.90 1.16
N ASN A 431 -22.25 4.08 2.20
CA ASN A 431 -22.71 2.70 2.19
C ASN A 431 -24.23 2.60 2.01
N ARG A 432 -24.99 3.55 2.58
CA ARG A 432 -26.46 3.62 2.36
C ARG A 432 -26.77 3.90 0.89
N ALA A 433 -26.10 4.88 0.29
CA ALA A 433 -26.27 5.24 -1.12
C ALA A 433 -25.82 4.10 -2.06
N TYR A 434 -24.69 3.43 -1.74
CA TYR A 434 -24.16 2.29 -2.48
C TYR A 434 -25.15 1.11 -2.51
N ARG A 435 -25.77 0.78 -1.35
CA ARG A 435 -26.78 -0.26 -1.26
C ARG A 435 -28.07 0.11 -1.98
N ALA A 436 -28.49 1.37 -1.88
CA ALA A 436 -29.68 1.87 -2.58
C ALA A 436 -29.51 1.86 -4.12
N ASN A 437 -28.25 2.04 -4.60
CA ASN A 437 -27.92 2.01 -6.04
C ASN A 437 -27.52 0.59 -6.53
N GLY A 438 -28.11 -0.47 -5.98
CA GLY A 438 -27.85 -1.84 -6.43
C GLY A 438 -26.38 -2.29 -6.28
N ARG A 439 -25.66 -1.79 -5.27
CA ARG A 439 -24.23 -2.02 -5.02
C ARG A 439 -23.31 -1.54 -6.16
N ARG A 440 -23.73 -0.48 -6.88
CA ARG A 440 -22.89 0.20 -7.87
C ARG A 440 -22.26 1.44 -7.24
N ALA A 441 -21.00 1.73 -7.58
CA ALA A 441 -20.27 2.87 -7.04
C ALA A 441 -20.92 4.21 -7.43
N VAL A 442 -21.01 5.14 -6.47
CA VAL A 442 -21.49 6.51 -6.66
C VAL A 442 -20.35 7.47 -6.26
N PRO A 443 -19.37 7.72 -7.16
CA PRO A 443 -18.14 8.44 -6.81
C PRO A 443 -18.41 9.81 -6.18
N GLU A 444 -19.41 10.56 -6.63
CA GLU A 444 -19.73 11.89 -6.13
C GLU A 444 -20.06 11.91 -4.63
N ARG A 445 -20.62 10.83 -4.08
CA ARG A 445 -20.90 10.71 -2.64
C ARG A 445 -19.62 10.57 -1.77
N ARG A 446 -18.44 10.46 -2.41
CA ARG A 446 -17.13 10.49 -1.72
C ARG A 446 -16.63 11.92 -1.46
N LEU A 447 -17.16 12.92 -2.16
CA LEU A 447 -16.64 14.29 -2.16
C LEU A 447 -17.04 15.19 -0.97
N PRO A 448 -18.14 15.00 -0.23
CA PRO A 448 -18.52 15.91 0.86
C PRO A 448 -17.43 16.18 1.89
N PRO A 449 -16.64 15.19 2.38
CA PRO A 449 -15.50 15.46 3.27
C PRO A 449 -14.44 16.34 2.60
N MET A 450 -14.18 16.15 1.30
CA MET A 450 -13.23 16.96 0.55
C MET A 450 -13.69 18.41 0.43
N MET A 451 -14.99 18.65 0.26
CA MET A 451 -15.57 20.00 0.22
C MET A 451 -15.38 20.74 1.54
N LEU A 452 -15.68 20.10 2.67
CA LEU A 452 -15.43 20.66 3.99
C LEU A 452 -13.93 20.88 4.22
N GLY A 453 -13.13 19.87 3.93
CA GLY A 453 -11.67 19.90 4.11
C GLY A 453 -11.00 20.97 3.27
N SER A 454 -11.50 21.27 2.07
CA SER A 454 -10.93 22.29 1.20
C SER A 454 -11.00 23.69 1.82
N VAL A 455 -12.12 24.02 2.45
CA VAL A 455 -12.31 25.31 3.15
C VAL A 455 -11.44 25.37 4.40
N LEU A 456 -11.45 24.30 5.22
CA LEU A 456 -10.63 24.23 6.45
C LEU A 456 -9.14 24.32 6.14
N PHE A 457 -8.67 23.64 5.09
CA PHE A 457 -7.27 23.65 4.70
C PHE A 457 -6.81 25.01 4.18
N ALA A 458 -7.59 25.68 3.34
CA ALA A 458 -7.27 27.03 2.88
C ALA A 458 -7.24 28.03 4.04
N SER A 459 -8.25 28.01 4.90
CA SER A 459 -8.34 28.89 6.07
C SER A 459 -7.16 28.66 7.04
N SER A 460 -6.71 27.42 7.20
CA SER A 460 -5.60 27.07 8.09
C SER A 460 -4.29 27.71 7.70
N LEU A 461 -4.01 27.83 6.39
CA LEU A 461 -2.78 28.44 5.88
C LEU A 461 -2.72 29.93 6.20
N PHE A 462 -3.82 30.65 5.97
CA PHE A 462 -3.88 32.06 6.34
C PHE A 462 -3.80 32.24 7.86
N LEU A 463 -4.55 31.45 8.62
CA LEU A 463 -4.53 31.54 10.08
C LEU A 463 -3.12 31.31 10.63
N THR A 464 -2.45 30.23 10.21
CA THR A 464 -1.09 29.91 10.66
C THR A 464 -0.10 30.99 10.22
N GLY A 465 -0.19 31.46 8.96
CA GLY A 465 0.75 32.43 8.41
C GLY A 465 0.71 33.78 9.15
N TRP A 466 -0.45 34.36 9.31
CA TRP A 466 -0.59 35.71 9.89
C TRP A 466 -0.52 35.75 11.42
N THR A 467 -0.59 34.62 12.09
CA THR A 467 -0.45 34.51 13.56
C THR A 467 0.87 33.90 14.02
N ALA A 468 1.76 33.56 13.07
CA ALA A 468 3.05 32.95 13.35
C ALA A 468 3.98 33.85 14.15
N GLU A 469 4.06 35.13 13.77
CA GLU A 469 5.01 36.09 14.33
C GLU A 469 4.58 36.59 15.71
N PRO A 470 5.49 36.64 16.72
CA PRO A 470 5.22 37.21 18.01
C PRO A 470 4.81 38.69 17.96
N ALA A 471 5.32 39.44 16.97
CA ALA A 471 5.04 40.86 16.75
C ALA A 471 3.53 41.15 16.54
N THR A 472 2.75 40.17 16.12
CA THR A 472 1.29 40.32 15.97
C THR A 472 0.54 40.32 17.29
N GLY A 473 1.22 40.08 18.44
CA GLY A 473 0.59 39.94 19.77
C GLY A 473 -0.25 38.67 19.94
N CYS A 474 -0.29 37.80 18.95
CA CYS A 474 -1.09 36.57 18.98
C CYS A 474 -0.47 35.52 19.90
N HIS A 475 -1.31 34.93 20.76
CA HIS A 475 -0.91 33.81 21.60
C HIS A 475 -0.51 32.60 20.76
N TRP A 476 0.50 31.82 21.20
CA TRP A 476 1.03 30.68 20.49
C TRP A 476 0.00 29.58 20.13
N VAL A 477 -1.11 29.52 20.86
CA VAL A 477 -2.20 28.56 20.60
C VAL A 477 -2.89 28.84 19.24
N VAL A 478 -2.92 30.09 18.77
CA VAL A 478 -3.64 30.44 17.54
C VAL A 478 -3.04 29.77 16.30
N PRO A 479 -1.71 29.87 16.03
CA PRO A 479 -1.12 29.12 14.94
C PRO A 479 -1.21 27.59 15.14
N VAL A 480 -1.21 27.08 16.38
CA VAL A 480 -1.44 25.65 16.66
C VAL A 480 -2.85 25.20 16.25
N VAL A 481 -3.87 26.03 16.50
CA VAL A 481 -5.24 25.77 15.98
C VAL A 481 -5.24 25.77 14.44
N GLY A 482 -4.47 26.66 13.81
CA GLY A 482 -4.28 26.63 12.36
C GLY A 482 -3.71 25.30 11.88
N LEU A 483 -2.69 24.76 12.56
CA LEU A 483 -2.11 23.45 12.25
C LEU A 483 -3.09 22.28 12.46
N TYR A 484 -3.95 22.36 13.48
CA TYR A 484 -5.03 21.40 13.72
C TYR A 484 -6.03 21.39 12.54
N LEU A 485 -6.44 22.57 12.08
CA LEU A 485 -7.33 22.69 10.90
C LEU A 485 -6.66 22.18 9.62
N ALA A 486 -5.34 22.43 9.45
CA ALA A 486 -4.55 21.91 8.36
C ALA A 486 -4.54 20.37 8.34
N GLY A 487 -4.34 19.73 9.51
CA GLY A 487 -4.39 18.28 9.65
C GLY A 487 -5.77 17.70 9.33
N THR A 488 -6.85 18.36 9.80
CA THR A 488 -8.23 17.95 9.51
C THR A 488 -8.53 18.06 8.01
N GLY A 489 -8.20 19.19 7.40
CA GLY A 489 -8.38 19.44 5.97
C GLY A 489 -7.55 18.49 5.12
N PHE A 490 -6.28 18.27 5.48
CA PHE A 490 -5.40 17.34 4.78
C PHE A 490 -6.00 15.92 4.73
N ASN A 491 -6.39 15.36 5.87
CA ASN A 491 -6.89 13.99 5.93
C ASN A 491 -8.21 13.81 5.17
N THR A 492 -9.14 14.78 5.30
CA THR A 492 -10.42 14.74 4.60
C THR A 492 -10.26 14.85 3.09
N ILE A 493 -9.40 15.75 2.60
CA ILE A 493 -9.10 15.91 1.16
C ILE A 493 -8.42 14.65 0.63
N PHE A 494 -7.35 14.19 1.30
CA PHE A 494 -6.51 13.10 0.83
C PHE A 494 -7.29 11.78 0.69
N GLN A 495 -8.05 11.40 1.73
CA GLN A 495 -8.84 10.17 1.71
C GLN A 495 -9.99 10.22 0.70
N ALA A 496 -10.73 11.33 0.68
CA ALA A 496 -11.82 11.49 -0.26
C ALA A 496 -11.33 11.47 -1.71
N ALA A 497 -10.19 12.13 -1.99
CA ALA A 497 -9.55 12.15 -3.30
C ALA A 497 -9.17 10.73 -3.77
N LEU A 498 -8.50 9.94 -2.92
CA LEU A 498 -8.13 8.56 -3.24
C LEU A 498 -9.35 7.68 -3.50
N ASN A 499 -10.36 7.75 -2.63
CA ASN A 499 -11.58 6.97 -2.80
C ASN A 499 -12.35 7.38 -4.06
N TYR A 500 -12.40 8.67 -4.37
CA TYR A 500 -13.03 9.19 -5.59
C TYR A 500 -12.32 8.70 -6.85
N LEU A 501 -10.97 8.70 -6.87
CA LEU A 501 -10.19 8.16 -7.99
C LEU A 501 -10.43 6.66 -8.19
N VAL A 502 -10.45 5.87 -7.10
CA VAL A 502 -10.70 4.43 -7.16
C VAL A 502 -12.10 4.13 -7.69
N ASP A 503 -13.13 4.83 -7.21
CA ASP A 503 -14.51 4.61 -7.63
C ASP A 503 -14.76 5.13 -9.07
N THR A 504 -14.03 6.18 -9.51
CA THR A 504 -14.14 6.74 -10.86
C THR A 504 -13.45 5.88 -11.92
N PHE A 505 -12.25 5.37 -11.63
CA PHE A 505 -11.42 4.64 -12.60
C PHE A 505 -11.42 3.12 -12.38
N GLN A 506 -12.36 2.57 -11.69
CA GLN A 506 -12.50 1.14 -11.31
C GLN A 506 -11.50 0.15 -11.95
N ALA A 507 -11.59 -0.06 -13.28
CA ALA A 507 -10.70 -0.96 -14.03
C ALA A 507 -9.23 -0.49 -14.07
N TYR A 508 -8.97 0.80 -13.84
CA TYR A 508 -7.65 1.44 -13.90
C TYR A 508 -7.24 2.06 -12.56
N ALA A 509 -7.92 1.70 -11.47
CA ALA A 509 -7.74 2.29 -10.15
C ALA A 509 -6.27 2.26 -9.68
N ALA A 510 -5.58 1.13 -9.86
CA ALA A 510 -4.17 1.00 -9.51
C ALA A 510 -3.27 2.02 -10.26
N SER A 511 -3.53 2.23 -11.55
CA SER A 511 -2.77 3.18 -12.36
C SER A 511 -3.09 4.64 -11.98
N ALA A 512 -4.35 4.95 -11.63
CA ALA A 512 -4.75 6.29 -11.17
C ALA A 512 -4.12 6.62 -9.79
N VAL A 513 -4.09 5.66 -8.87
CA VAL A 513 -3.44 5.80 -7.58
C VAL A 513 -1.93 5.94 -7.73
N ALA A 514 -1.29 5.19 -8.65
CA ALA A 514 0.14 5.32 -8.93
C ALA A 514 0.49 6.71 -9.49
N ALA A 515 -0.32 7.23 -10.42
CA ALA A 515 -0.18 8.57 -10.97
C ALA A 515 -0.27 9.66 -9.88
N ASN A 516 -1.27 9.55 -9.00
CA ASN A 516 -1.43 10.44 -7.85
C ASN A 516 -0.22 10.33 -6.89
N THR A 517 0.28 9.12 -6.61
CA THR A 517 1.41 8.91 -5.71
C THR A 517 2.69 9.52 -6.25
N PHE A 518 2.95 9.37 -7.53
CA PHE A 518 4.13 9.98 -8.17
C PHE A 518 4.08 11.50 -8.10
N LEU A 519 2.99 12.13 -8.54
CA LEU A 519 2.83 13.59 -8.52
C LEU A 519 2.93 14.14 -7.08
N ARG A 520 2.30 13.46 -6.12
CA ARG A 520 2.34 13.79 -4.70
C ARG A 520 3.78 13.81 -4.15
N SER A 521 4.59 12.83 -4.53
CA SER A 521 5.97 12.74 -4.07
C SER A 521 6.86 13.83 -4.66
N CYS A 522 6.59 14.26 -5.90
CA CYS A 522 7.29 15.40 -6.51
C CYS A 522 6.99 16.70 -5.74
N PHE A 523 5.73 16.97 -5.40
CA PHE A 523 5.38 18.15 -4.59
C PHE A 523 5.99 18.09 -3.19
N ALA A 524 5.92 16.93 -2.54
CA ALA A 524 6.51 16.72 -1.22
C ALA A 524 8.03 16.92 -1.21
N ALA A 525 8.72 16.55 -2.28
CA ALA A 525 10.16 16.74 -2.42
C ALA A 525 10.53 18.22 -2.69
N ALA A 526 9.71 18.95 -3.43
CA ALA A 526 9.98 20.33 -3.80
C ALA A 526 9.69 21.32 -2.66
N PHE A 527 8.60 21.17 -1.94
CA PHE A 527 8.11 22.17 -0.98
C PHE A 527 9.04 22.44 0.21
N PRO A 528 9.69 21.43 0.84
CA PRO A 528 10.68 21.69 1.90
C PRO A 528 11.86 22.55 1.45
N LEU A 529 12.24 22.48 0.17
CA LEU A 529 13.33 23.29 -0.38
C LEU A 529 12.94 24.77 -0.54
N VAL A 530 11.66 25.05 -0.74
CA VAL A 530 11.15 26.40 -0.99
C VAL A 530 10.92 27.17 0.31
N VAL A 531 10.55 26.48 1.40
CA VAL A 531 10.08 27.14 2.63
C VAL A 531 11.14 28.03 3.28
N GLY A 532 12.40 27.55 3.38
CA GLY A 532 13.49 28.31 3.99
C GLY A 532 13.72 29.66 3.29
N PRO A 533 14.11 29.67 2.00
CA PRO A 533 14.29 30.91 1.26
C PRO A 533 13.06 31.81 1.27
N LEU A 534 11.86 31.25 1.13
CA LEU A 534 10.62 32.01 1.08
C LEU A 534 10.36 32.77 2.40
N TYR A 535 10.51 32.10 3.54
CA TYR A 535 10.23 32.74 4.84
C TYR A 535 11.28 33.76 5.26
N HIS A 536 12.55 33.54 4.87
CA HIS A 536 13.60 34.50 5.10
C HIS A 536 13.50 35.75 4.22
N THR A 537 12.95 35.63 3.00
CA THR A 537 12.87 36.76 2.06
C THR A 537 11.58 37.57 2.18
N VAL A 538 10.45 36.88 2.35
CA VAL A 538 9.10 37.50 2.28
C VAL A 538 8.39 37.50 3.65
N GLY A 539 8.86 36.71 4.61
CA GLY A 539 8.20 36.48 5.89
C GLY A 539 7.19 35.35 5.86
N VAL A 540 6.72 34.93 7.04
CA VAL A 540 5.82 33.76 7.18
C VAL A 540 4.42 34.10 6.69
N GLY A 541 3.87 35.25 7.06
CA GLY A 541 2.51 35.67 6.69
C GLY A 541 2.28 35.70 5.18
N PRO A 542 3.03 36.52 4.42
CA PRO A 542 2.92 36.55 2.96
C PRO A 542 3.30 35.22 2.31
N GLY A 543 4.34 34.53 2.81
CA GLY A 543 4.78 33.23 2.30
C GLY A 543 3.69 32.16 2.38
N GLN A 544 3.01 32.05 3.56
CA GLN A 544 1.85 31.16 3.71
C GLN A 544 0.65 31.61 2.87
N SER A 545 0.49 32.93 2.65
CA SER A 545 -0.61 33.45 1.83
C SER A 545 -0.48 33.07 0.35
N ILE A 546 0.73 32.93 -0.17
CA ILE A 546 0.96 32.39 -1.52
C ILE A 546 0.36 30.97 -1.62
N PHE A 547 0.70 30.10 -0.71
CA PHE A 547 0.14 28.74 -0.68
C PHE A 547 -1.37 28.75 -0.37
N GLY A 548 -1.82 29.66 0.52
CA GLY A 548 -3.23 29.88 0.81
C GLY A 548 -4.02 30.29 -0.44
N GLY A 549 -3.48 31.15 -1.29
CA GLY A 549 -4.06 31.53 -2.56
C GLY A 549 -4.22 30.34 -3.53
N PHE A 550 -3.20 29.49 -3.63
CA PHE A 550 -3.29 28.23 -4.38
C PHE A 550 -4.35 27.29 -3.79
N ALA A 551 -4.40 27.16 -2.47
CA ALA A 551 -5.45 26.38 -1.82
C ALA A 551 -6.85 26.91 -2.15
N CYS A 552 -7.06 28.23 -2.08
CA CYS A 552 -8.34 28.87 -2.45
C CYS A 552 -8.72 28.61 -3.93
N ALA A 553 -7.75 28.66 -4.85
CA ALA A 553 -7.99 28.33 -6.25
C ALA A 553 -8.43 26.88 -6.47
N LEU A 554 -8.03 25.96 -5.56
CA LEU A 554 -8.42 24.55 -5.61
C LEU A 554 -9.74 24.25 -4.87
N VAL A 555 -10.23 25.14 -3.99
CA VAL A 555 -11.51 24.95 -3.27
C VAL A 555 -12.68 24.63 -4.19
N PRO A 556 -12.87 25.27 -5.37
CA PRO A 556 -13.99 24.94 -6.24
C PRO A 556 -13.97 23.53 -6.83
N VAL A 557 -12.80 22.88 -6.90
CA VAL A 557 -12.64 21.58 -7.57
C VAL A 557 -13.59 20.50 -7.04
N PRO A 558 -13.66 20.19 -5.74
CA PRO A 558 -14.59 19.18 -5.23
C PRO A 558 -16.07 19.57 -5.44
N PHE A 559 -16.41 20.86 -5.43
CA PHE A 559 -17.78 21.33 -5.68
C PHE A 559 -18.18 21.11 -7.15
N VAL A 560 -17.29 21.43 -8.09
CA VAL A 560 -17.50 21.20 -9.52
C VAL A 560 -17.67 19.71 -9.80
N PHE A 561 -16.83 18.86 -9.22
CA PHE A 561 -16.96 17.42 -9.40
C PHE A 561 -18.18 16.83 -8.70
N TYR A 562 -18.67 17.44 -7.62
CA TYR A 562 -19.91 17.01 -6.99
C TYR A 562 -21.13 17.28 -7.87
N VAL A 563 -21.18 18.44 -8.54
CA VAL A 563 -22.31 18.85 -9.39
C VAL A 563 -22.21 18.27 -10.80
N PHE A 564 -21.03 18.35 -11.42
CA PHE A 564 -20.83 17.99 -12.83
C PHE A 564 -20.08 16.67 -13.04
N GLY A 565 -19.73 15.94 -11.98
CA GLY A 565 -18.88 14.75 -12.03
C GLY A 565 -19.38 13.68 -13.00
N ARG A 566 -20.69 13.38 -13.01
CA ARG A 566 -21.29 12.42 -13.94
C ARG A 566 -21.06 12.81 -15.42
N ARG A 567 -21.23 14.10 -15.78
CA ARG A 567 -21.01 14.59 -17.15
C ARG A 567 -19.55 14.49 -17.55
N ILE A 568 -18.63 14.87 -16.66
CA ILE A 568 -17.19 14.85 -16.92
C ILE A 568 -16.69 13.38 -17.06
N ARG A 569 -17.19 12.45 -16.24
CA ARG A 569 -16.85 11.02 -16.35
C ARG A 569 -17.35 10.41 -17.65
N ALA A 570 -18.55 10.76 -18.10
CA ALA A 570 -19.12 10.29 -19.36
C ALA A 570 -18.30 10.71 -20.59
N ALA A 571 -17.66 11.89 -20.54
CA ALA A 571 -16.83 12.40 -21.63
C ALA A 571 -15.46 11.71 -21.76
N SER A 572 -14.97 11.03 -20.71
CA SER A 572 -13.65 10.40 -20.71
C SER A 572 -13.73 8.90 -21.00
N LYS A 573 -12.95 8.42 -21.97
CA LYS A 573 -12.84 7.00 -22.32
C LYS A 573 -12.38 6.10 -21.16
N TRP A 574 -11.65 6.64 -20.18
CA TRP A 574 -11.08 5.90 -19.06
C TRP A 574 -12.05 5.78 -17.88
N SER A 575 -12.99 6.70 -17.73
CA SER A 575 -13.97 6.72 -16.63
C SER A 575 -15.40 6.38 -17.05
N LYS A 576 -15.64 6.23 -18.36
CA LYS A 576 -16.98 5.93 -18.92
C LYS A 576 -17.61 4.67 -18.31
N GLY A 577 -16.81 3.63 -18.01
CA GLY A 577 -17.28 2.41 -17.35
C GLY A 577 -17.83 2.59 -15.93
N SER A 578 -17.63 3.75 -15.29
CA SER A 578 -18.21 4.09 -13.99
C SER A 578 -19.54 4.86 -14.09
N VAL A 579 -19.99 5.15 -15.31
CA VAL A 579 -21.28 5.79 -15.58
C VAL A 579 -22.28 4.68 -15.90
N TYR A 580 -23.24 4.50 -15.03
CA TYR A 580 -24.34 3.55 -15.23
C TYR A 580 -25.56 4.32 -15.73
N ASP A 581 -26.23 3.79 -16.72
CA ASP A 581 -27.54 4.29 -17.14
C ASP A 581 -28.57 3.88 -16.07
N ASP A 582 -29.35 4.86 -15.63
CA ASP A 582 -30.41 4.71 -14.63
C ASP A 582 -31.62 4.03 -15.26
#